data_c2a50bd08e985371d03607e86177a753
#
_entry.id   c2a50bd08e985371d03607e86177a753
#
_cell.length_a   1.000
_cell.length_b   1.000
_cell.length_c   1.000
_cell.angle_alpha   90.00
_cell.angle_beta   90.00
_cell.angle_gamma   90.00
#
_symmetry.space_group_name_H-M   'P 1'
#
loop_
_entity.id
_entity.type
_entity.pdbx_description
1 polymer ?
#
loop_
_entity_poly.entity_id
_entity_poly.type
_entity_poly.pdbx_seq_one_letter_code
_entity_poly.pdbx_strand_id
1 'polypeptide(L)'
;MIELDGIDHVALAVRDVRRAADWYIDVLGFEPRHEGMWDGVPVFIGKGTTALALFPTHDPKPIPRPHGSITMLHLAFRTDRAGFAEAQRDLRKRGIDFHFQDHEISHSIYFRDPDGHELEITTYEF
;
A
#
# COMPACT_ATOMS: atom_id res chain seq x y z
N MET A 1 -25.68 -15.67 -8.44
CA MET A 1 -24.55 -14.70 -8.47
C MET A 1 -23.93 -14.64 -7.08
N ILE A 2 -22.62 -14.57 -7.02
CA ILE A 2 -21.93 -14.37 -5.74
C ILE A 2 -22.06 -12.90 -5.36
N GLU A 3 -22.43 -12.64 -4.10
CA GLU A 3 -22.52 -11.28 -3.58
C GLU A 3 -21.35 -11.00 -2.67
N LEU A 4 -20.67 -9.87 -2.90
CA LEU A 4 -19.48 -9.47 -2.16
C LEU A 4 -19.69 -8.06 -1.61
N ASP A 5 -19.19 -7.81 -0.40
CA ASP A 5 -19.22 -6.46 0.19
C ASP A 5 -18.03 -5.60 -0.21
N GLY A 6 -16.96 -6.24 -0.69
CA GLY A 6 -15.75 -5.53 -1.09
C GLY A 6 -14.50 -6.35 -0.80
N ILE A 7 -13.36 -5.69 -0.81
CA ILE A 7 -12.08 -6.31 -0.45
C ILE A 7 -11.94 -6.30 1.06
N ASP A 8 -11.68 -7.47 1.66
CA ASP A 8 -11.40 -7.57 3.09
C ASP A 8 -9.96 -7.15 3.41
N HIS A 9 -9.02 -7.75 2.71
CA HIS A 9 -7.60 -7.42 2.88
C HIS A 9 -6.83 -7.82 1.63
N VAL A 10 -5.62 -7.27 1.52
CA VAL A 10 -4.62 -7.66 0.53
C VAL A 10 -3.43 -8.24 1.30
N ALA A 11 -2.94 -9.39 0.88
CA ALA A 11 -1.78 -10.02 1.49
C ALA A 11 -0.53 -9.65 0.70
N LEU A 12 0.49 -9.15 1.40
CA LEU A 12 1.77 -8.76 0.82
C LEU A 12 2.89 -9.60 1.43
N ALA A 13 3.79 -10.08 0.59
CA ALA A 13 5.03 -10.70 1.04
C ALA A 13 6.07 -9.60 1.27
N VAL A 14 6.71 -9.63 2.44
CA VAL A 14 7.69 -8.63 2.86
C VAL A 14 8.91 -9.32 3.47
N ARG A 15 10.06 -8.64 3.47
CA ARG A 15 11.28 -9.20 4.06
C ARG A 15 11.20 -9.29 5.57
N ASP A 16 10.65 -8.26 6.21
CA ASP A 16 10.55 -8.13 7.66
C ASP A 16 9.18 -7.57 7.99
N VAL A 17 8.31 -8.38 8.59
CA VAL A 17 6.92 -7.99 8.84
C VAL A 17 6.82 -6.82 9.82
N ARG A 18 7.69 -6.72 10.81
CA ARG A 18 7.67 -5.64 11.79
C ARG A 18 8.08 -4.32 11.12
N ARG A 19 9.15 -4.34 10.35
CA ARG A 19 9.63 -3.16 9.62
C ARG A 19 8.60 -2.68 8.62
N ALA A 20 7.98 -3.61 7.89
CA ALA A 20 6.94 -3.27 6.93
C ALA A 20 5.72 -2.65 7.63
N ALA A 21 5.24 -3.29 8.72
CA ALA A 21 4.11 -2.76 9.48
C ALA A 21 4.41 -1.36 10.01
N ASP A 22 5.57 -1.15 10.59
CA ASP A 22 5.97 0.15 11.14
C ASP A 22 6.00 1.24 10.05
N TRP A 23 6.44 0.90 8.84
CA TRP A 23 6.44 1.84 7.73
C TRP A 23 5.01 2.25 7.33
N TYR A 24 4.11 1.28 7.16
CA TYR A 24 2.71 1.57 6.80
C TYR A 24 2.00 2.37 7.89
N ILE A 25 2.29 2.08 9.14
CA ILE A 25 1.74 2.82 10.27
C ILE A 25 2.26 4.27 10.27
N ASP A 26 3.56 4.43 10.12
CA ASP A 26 4.19 5.76 10.18
C ASP A 26 3.89 6.60 8.93
N VAL A 27 4.02 6.03 7.74
CA VAL A 27 3.91 6.79 6.49
C VAL A 27 2.45 6.95 6.04
N LEU A 28 1.65 5.89 6.10
CA LEU A 28 0.30 5.89 5.56
C LEU A 28 -0.80 5.93 6.62
N GLY A 29 -0.43 5.96 7.91
CA GLY A 29 -1.39 6.10 8.99
C GLY A 29 -2.23 4.85 9.24
N PHE A 30 -1.72 3.67 8.88
CA PHE A 30 -2.37 2.43 9.25
C PHE A 30 -2.27 2.19 10.74
N GLU A 31 -3.08 1.29 11.25
CA GLU A 31 -3.12 0.90 12.66
C GLU A 31 -3.01 -0.62 12.77
N PRO A 32 -2.39 -1.14 13.85
CA PRO A 32 -2.39 -2.58 14.08
C PRO A 32 -3.81 -3.12 14.20
N ARG A 33 -4.03 -4.32 13.67
CA ARG A 33 -5.30 -5.05 13.77
C ARG A 33 -5.04 -6.49 14.13
N HIS A 34 -6.01 -7.09 14.85
CA HIS A 34 -5.97 -8.51 15.22
C HIS A 34 -4.67 -8.88 15.95
N GLU A 35 -4.17 -7.98 16.80
CA GLU A 35 -2.94 -8.21 17.55
C GLU A 35 -3.04 -9.48 18.39
N GLY A 36 -1.94 -10.22 18.49
CA GLY A 36 -1.87 -11.45 19.26
C GLY A 36 -2.45 -12.67 18.57
N MET A 37 -2.97 -12.52 17.36
CA MET A 37 -3.52 -13.65 16.61
C MET A 37 -2.42 -14.30 15.75
N TRP A 38 -2.62 -15.57 15.42
CA TRP A 38 -1.80 -16.35 14.48
C TRP A 38 -0.31 -16.41 14.84
N ASP A 39 0.02 -16.28 16.12
CA ASP A 39 1.43 -16.26 16.57
C ASP A 39 2.29 -15.21 15.85
N GLY A 40 1.66 -14.09 15.45
CA GLY A 40 2.34 -12.98 14.80
C GLY A 40 2.56 -13.12 13.30
N VAL A 41 2.00 -14.14 12.65
CA VAL A 41 2.10 -14.34 11.20
C VAL A 41 0.74 -14.76 10.66
N PRO A 42 0.10 -13.92 9.82
CA PRO A 42 0.57 -12.61 9.35
C PRO A 42 0.41 -11.50 10.40
N VAL A 43 1.07 -10.37 10.16
CA VAL A 43 0.77 -9.14 10.88
C VAL A 43 -0.29 -8.40 10.08
N PHE A 44 -1.41 -8.05 10.74
CA PHE A 44 -2.49 -7.29 10.13
C PHE A 44 -2.40 -5.82 10.52
N ILE A 45 -2.59 -4.96 9.52
CA ILE A 45 -2.70 -3.52 9.71
C ILE A 45 -3.89 -3.03 8.89
N GLY A 46 -4.48 -1.93 9.31
CA GLY A 46 -5.65 -1.43 8.60
C GLY A 46 -5.89 0.05 8.82
N LYS A 47 -6.70 0.62 7.93
CA LYS A 47 -7.16 1.99 8.00
C LYS A 47 -8.57 2.03 7.41
N GLY A 48 -9.57 2.34 8.24
CA GLY A 48 -10.95 2.26 7.80
C GLY A 48 -11.32 0.86 7.33
N THR A 49 -11.82 0.74 6.12
CA THR A 49 -12.17 -0.55 5.50
C THR A 49 -11.02 -1.19 4.75
N THR A 50 -9.87 -0.55 4.70
CA THR A 50 -8.67 -1.06 4.02
C THR A 50 -7.82 -1.82 5.00
N ALA A 51 -7.42 -3.04 4.65
CA ALA A 51 -6.53 -3.85 5.49
C ALA A 51 -5.47 -4.54 4.64
N LEU A 52 -4.31 -4.73 5.23
CA LEU A 52 -3.20 -5.48 4.66
C LEU A 52 -2.78 -6.57 5.62
N ALA A 53 -2.48 -7.75 5.09
CA ALA A 53 -1.89 -8.86 5.84
C ALA A 53 -0.46 -9.03 5.37
N LEU A 54 0.50 -8.90 6.28
CA LEU A 54 1.93 -8.91 5.94
C LEU A 54 2.52 -10.27 6.32
N PHE A 55 3.06 -10.95 5.32
CA PHE A 55 3.67 -12.28 5.46
C PHE A 55 5.17 -12.19 5.19
N PRO A 56 6.02 -12.87 5.97
CA PRO A 56 7.43 -12.91 5.66
C PRO A 56 7.67 -13.74 4.41
N THR A 57 8.60 -13.30 3.55
CA THR A 57 9.02 -14.09 2.40
C THR A 57 10.33 -14.81 2.69
N HIS A 58 10.47 -16.01 2.12
CA HIS A 58 11.73 -16.78 2.15
C HIS A 58 12.59 -16.50 0.92
N ASP A 59 12.03 -15.85 -0.09
CA ASP A 59 12.73 -15.50 -1.33
C ASP A 59 12.46 -14.02 -1.64
N PRO A 60 13.32 -13.11 -1.13
CA PRO A 60 13.08 -11.67 -1.27
C PRO A 60 13.43 -11.10 -2.65
N LYS A 61 13.45 -11.92 -3.68
CA LYS A 61 13.73 -11.44 -5.04
C LYS A 61 12.56 -10.62 -5.58
N PRO A 62 12.83 -9.50 -6.26
CA PRO A 62 11.76 -8.75 -6.90
C PRO A 62 11.13 -9.55 -8.03
N ILE A 63 9.87 -9.26 -8.36
CA ILE A 63 9.18 -9.88 -9.48
C ILE A 63 9.88 -9.45 -10.78
N PRO A 64 10.44 -10.38 -11.56
CA PRO A 64 11.06 -10.01 -12.83
C PRO A 64 10.00 -9.59 -13.84
N ARG A 65 10.25 -8.48 -14.53
CA ARG A 65 9.35 -7.93 -15.56
C ARG A 65 7.89 -7.86 -15.08
N PRO A 66 7.57 -7.04 -14.06
CA PRO A 66 6.23 -7.00 -13.48
C PRO A 66 5.13 -6.74 -14.51
N HIS A 67 5.35 -5.90 -15.51
CA HIS A 67 4.39 -5.62 -16.56
C HIS A 67 4.38 -6.68 -17.68
N GLY A 68 5.30 -7.62 -17.66
CA GLY A 68 5.36 -8.73 -18.61
C GLY A 68 4.88 -10.06 -18.04
N SER A 69 4.42 -10.09 -16.81
CA SER A 69 4.02 -11.30 -16.09
C SER A 69 2.59 -11.14 -15.54
N ILE A 70 1.92 -12.26 -15.29
CA ILE A 70 0.63 -12.23 -14.60
C ILE A 70 0.90 -11.95 -13.13
N THR A 71 0.72 -10.70 -12.71
CA THR A 71 1.00 -10.26 -11.35
C THR A 71 0.14 -9.02 -11.02
N MET A 72 0.08 -8.68 -9.75
CA MET A 72 -0.51 -7.42 -9.31
C MET A 72 0.52 -6.32 -9.55
N LEU A 73 0.13 -5.28 -10.32
CA LEU A 73 1.07 -4.22 -10.71
C LEU A 73 1.27 -3.20 -9.60
N HIS A 74 0.19 -2.78 -8.97
CA HIS A 74 0.25 -1.79 -7.88
C HIS A 74 -1.01 -1.87 -7.03
N LEU A 75 -0.96 -1.21 -5.89
CA LEU A 75 -2.07 -1.06 -4.97
C LEU A 75 -2.39 0.42 -4.87
N ALA A 76 -3.63 0.79 -5.18
CA ALA A 76 -4.03 2.19 -5.22
C ALA A 76 -4.94 2.53 -4.04
N PHE A 77 -4.65 3.63 -3.37
CA PHE A 77 -5.46 4.20 -2.30
C PHE A 77 -6.12 5.49 -2.81
N ARG A 78 -7.36 5.71 -2.42
CA ARG A 78 -8.10 6.92 -2.79
C ARG A 78 -8.02 7.95 -1.68
N THR A 79 -7.98 9.22 -2.07
CA THR A 79 -8.08 10.34 -1.15
C THR A 79 -8.82 11.50 -1.83
N ASP A 80 -9.17 12.52 -1.06
CA ASP A 80 -9.77 13.74 -1.59
C ASP A 80 -8.67 14.72 -2.04
N ARG A 81 -9.08 15.90 -2.53
CA ARG A 81 -8.15 16.94 -3.00
C ARG A 81 -7.15 17.33 -1.92
N ALA A 82 -7.63 17.57 -0.70
CA ALA A 82 -6.78 18.00 0.42
C ALA A 82 -5.79 16.90 0.80
N GLY A 83 -6.27 15.65 0.86
CA GLY A 83 -5.43 14.49 1.18
C GLY A 83 -4.35 14.26 0.13
N PHE A 84 -4.67 14.50 -1.14
CA PHE A 84 -3.70 14.34 -2.23
C PHE A 84 -2.57 15.38 -2.12
N ALA A 85 -2.91 16.62 -1.82
CA ALA A 85 -1.91 17.67 -1.60
C ALA A 85 -1.04 17.35 -0.38
N GLU A 86 -1.68 16.91 0.70
CA GLU A 86 -0.98 16.54 1.94
C GLU A 86 -0.01 15.38 1.71
N ALA A 87 -0.45 14.35 0.97
CA ALA A 87 0.40 13.19 0.66
C ALA A 87 1.68 13.61 -0.07
N GLN A 88 1.56 14.50 -1.05
CA GLN A 88 2.73 14.98 -1.79
C GLN A 88 3.69 15.74 -0.88
N ARG A 89 3.18 16.61 -0.01
CA ARG A 89 4.01 17.36 0.95
C ARG A 89 4.71 16.40 1.91
N ASP A 90 3.98 15.44 2.43
CA ASP A 90 4.51 14.51 3.43
C ASP A 90 5.58 13.59 2.85
N LEU A 91 5.35 13.04 1.65
CA LEU A 91 6.34 12.19 0.99
C LEU A 91 7.63 12.96 0.68
N ARG A 92 7.52 14.23 0.23
CA ARG A 92 8.70 15.07 0.02
C ARG A 92 9.45 15.32 1.31
N LYS A 93 8.74 15.63 2.38
CA LYS A 93 9.33 15.86 3.69
C LYS A 93 10.07 14.64 4.21
N ARG A 94 9.56 13.45 3.91
CA ARG A 94 10.18 12.18 4.32
C ARG A 94 11.30 11.73 3.39
N GLY A 95 11.52 12.41 2.27
CA GLY A 95 12.51 12.02 1.28
C GLY A 95 12.11 10.76 0.49
N ILE A 96 10.82 10.48 0.42
CA ILE A 96 10.31 9.35 -0.37
C ILE A 96 10.00 9.86 -1.78
N ASP A 97 10.69 9.29 -2.77
CA ASP A 97 10.49 9.67 -4.17
C ASP A 97 9.12 9.21 -4.65
N PHE A 98 8.48 10.06 -5.42
CA PHE A 98 7.23 9.70 -6.09
C PHE A 98 7.15 10.39 -7.44
N HIS A 99 6.30 9.84 -8.33
CA HIS A 99 6.04 10.52 -9.57
C HIS A 99 4.55 10.76 -9.78
N PHE A 100 4.23 11.95 -10.29
CA PHE A 100 2.88 12.39 -10.57
C PHE A 100 2.47 11.96 -11.97
N GLN A 101 1.19 11.57 -12.11
CA GLN A 101 0.62 11.28 -13.41
C GLN A 101 -0.81 11.80 -13.47
N ASP A 102 -1.11 12.52 -14.58
CA ASP A 102 -2.45 12.99 -14.90
C ASP A 102 -3.13 11.92 -15.76
N HIS A 103 -4.21 11.35 -15.26
CA HIS A 103 -5.01 10.33 -15.96
C HIS A 103 -6.28 10.92 -16.57
N GLU A 104 -6.36 12.23 -16.74
CA GLU A 104 -7.51 12.99 -17.27
C GLU A 104 -8.68 13.05 -16.28
N ILE A 105 -9.19 11.91 -15.82
CA ILE A 105 -10.32 11.85 -14.88
C ILE A 105 -9.84 11.78 -13.42
N SER A 106 -8.55 11.58 -13.20
CA SER A 106 -7.95 11.49 -11.87
C SER A 106 -6.50 11.92 -11.91
N HIS A 107 -5.99 12.34 -10.75
CA HIS A 107 -4.57 12.59 -10.56
C HIS A 107 -4.01 11.55 -9.61
N SER A 108 -2.78 11.11 -9.87
CA SER A 108 -2.16 10.05 -9.08
C SER A 108 -0.70 10.36 -8.80
N ILE A 109 -0.21 9.83 -7.68
CA ILE A 109 1.21 9.75 -7.39
C ILE A 109 1.58 8.28 -7.13
N TYR A 110 2.75 7.89 -7.60
CA TYR A 110 3.27 6.52 -7.48
C TYR A 110 4.56 6.53 -6.69
N PHE A 111 4.69 5.61 -5.76
CA PHE A 111 5.86 5.46 -4.90
C PHE A 111 5.99 4.01 -4.47
N ARG A 112 7.05 3.67 -3.74
CA ARG A 112 7.28 2.29 -3.34
C ARG A 112 7.40 2.17 -1.82
N ASP A 113 6.94 1.02 -1.31
CA ASP A 113 7.18 0.66 0.06
C ASP A 113 8.63 0.12 0.23
N PRO A 114 9.09 -0.19 1.46
CA PRO A 114 10.47 -0.65 1.67
C PRO A 114 10.82 -1.95 0.94
N ASP A 115 9.85 -2.76 0.58
CA ASP A 115 10.05 -4.02 -0.12
C ASP A 115 9.96 -3.89 -1.64
N GLY A 116 9.61 -2.69 -2.14
CA GLY A 116 9.51 -2.41 -3.56
C GLY A 116 8.12 -2.59 -4.14
N HIS A 117 7.10 -2.83 -3.31
CA HIS A 117 5.72 -2.85 -3.79
C HIS A 117 5.35 -1.46 -4.30
N GLU A 118 4.79 -1.39 -5.51
CA GLU A 118 4.36 -0.13 -6.06
C GLU A 118 3.01 0.26 -5.47
N LEU A 119 2.95 1.48 -4.95
CA LEU A 119 1.76 2.05 -4.36
C LEU A 119 1.34 3.28 -5.14
N GLU A 120 0.04 3.51 -5.19
CA GLU A 120 -0.53 4.68 -5.84
C GLU A 120 -1.44 5.38 -4.84
N ILE A 121 -1.40 6.71 -4.82
CA ILE A 121 -2.44 7.51 -4.17
C ILE A 121 -3.13 8.27 -5.30
N THR A 122 -4.44 8.13 -5.39
CA THR A 122 -5.23 8.72 -6.47
C THR A 122 -6.36 9.59 -5.91
N THR A 123 -6.70 10.64 -6.65
CA THR A 123 -7.85 11.46 -6.35
C THR A 123 -8.62 11.78 -7.63
N TYR A 124 -9.94 11.83 -7.50
CA TYR A 124 -10.85 12.27 -8.57
C TYR A 124 -11.27 13.72 -8.38
N GLU A 125 -10.70 14.42 -7.38
CA GLU A 125 -10.99 15.81 -7.06
C GLU A 125 -9.78 16.67 -7.37
N PHE A 126 -9.88 17.47 -8.44
CA PHE A 126 -8.79 18.36 -8.82
C PHE A 126 -9.27 19.55 -9.65
#